data_0d0476cf4dbaed713e3843d84bbb0279
#
_entry.id   0d0476cf4dbaed713e3843d84bbb0279
#
_cell.length_a   1.000
_cell.length_b   1.000
_cell.length_c   1.000
_cell.angle_alpha   90.00
_cell.angle_beta   90.00
_cell.angle_gamma   90.00
#
_symmetry.space_group_name_H-M   'P 1'
#
loop_
_entity.id
_entity.type
_entity.pdbx_description
1 polymer ?
#
loop_
_entity_poly.entity_id
_entity_poly.type
_entity_poly.pdbx_seq_one_letter_code
_entity_poly.pdbx_strand_id
1 'polypeptide(L)'
;MNYEFSALPEELIPRAASPLFQHLLDTYASETNKVIAVWRCFSDADLSFQPHPRSQPVLENFKHQLLSERRFFGEFLGAPEPPPPEVLPKAPTVGNYTQRMLQLAQPRLKYLAAQKEQWWLQPVPFFDVTRQRIWIFWRRVLHTCHHRTQLTVYLRLMSRSVPSTYGPTADVSWKGADPTQSVEAAGRK
;
A
#
# COMPACT_ATOMS: atom_id res chain seq x y z
N MET A 1 -19.91 -4.70 -3.11
CA MET A 1 -18.98 -4.82 -1.98
C MET A 1 -18.99 -3.47 -1.30
N ASN A 2 -19.42 -3.41 -0.03
CA ASN A 2 -19.40 -2.16 0.72
C ASN A 2 -18.01 -1.97 1.29
N TYR A 3 -17.38 -0.87 0.97
CA TYR A 3 -16.17 -0.44 1.64
C TYR A 3 -16.56 0.29 2.93
N GLU A 4 -17.07 -0.45 3.89
CA GLU A 4 -17.54 0.10 5.17
C GLU A 4 -16.39 0.47 6.11
N PHE A 5 -15.15 0.15 5.75
CA PHE A 5 -14.01 0.30 6.62
C PHE A 5 -12.78 0.80 5.87
N SER A 6 -12.28 1.96 6.30
CA SER A 6 -10.95 2.45 5.96
C SER A 6 -9.97 2.13 7.08
N ALA A 7 -8.92 1.40 6.76
CA ALA A 7 -7.89 1.03 7.74
C ALA A 7 -7.09 2.26 8.23
N LEU A 8 -6.93 3.24 7.34
CA LEU A 8 -6.35 4.56 7.63
C LEU A 8 -7.37 5.63 7.23
N PRO A 9 -8.32 5.96 8.11
CA PRO A 9 -9.28 7.03 7.85
C PRO A 9 -8.59 8.40 7.79
N GLU A 10 -9.21 9.34 7.10
CA GLU A 10 -8.61 10.63 6.75
C GLU A 10 -8.16 11.43 7.98
N GLU A 11 -8.91 11.36 9.07
CA GLU A 11 -8.63 12.04 10.33
C GLU A 11 -7.35 11.50 11.04
N LEU A 12 -6.87 10.33 10.68
CA LEU A 12 -5.62 9.76 11.20
C LEU A 12 -4.40 10.10 10.34
N ILE A 13 -4.60 10.77 9.20
CA ILE A 13 -3.49 11.22 8.35
C ILE A 13 -2.90 12.49 8.97
N PRO A 14 -1.64 12.49 9.40
CA PRO A 14 -1.05 13.65 10.04
C PRO A 14 -0.87 14.80 9.04
N ARG A 15 -0.87 16.04 9.57
CA ARG A 15 -0.56 17.22 8.78
C ARG A 15 0.94 17.27 8.48
N ALA A 16 1.29 17.48 7.22
CA ALA A 16 2.68 17.63 6.80
C ALA A 16 3.28 18.95 7.33
N ALA A 17 4.53 18.91 7.78
CA ALA A 17 5.29 20.10 8.20
C ALA A 17 5.42 21.13 7.08
N SER A 18 5.43 20.68 5.82
CA SER A 18 5.31 21.54 4.64
C SER A 18 4.02 21.21 3.90
N PRO A 19 3.04 22.12 3.84
CA PRO A 19 1.74 21.87 3.21
C PRO A 19 1.82 21.43 1.75
N LEU A 20 2.86 21.86 1.03
CA LEU A 20 3.12 21.45 -0.35
C LEU A 20 3.21 19.93 -0.52
N PHE A 21 3.65 19.20 0.50
CA PHE A 21 3.83 17.74 0.47
C PHE A 21 2.72 16.96 1.16
N GLN A 22 1.61 17.62 1.58
CA GLN A 22 0.47 16.92 2.17
C GLN A 22 -0.06 15.81 1.26
N HIS A 23 -0.17 16.09 -0.03
CA HIS A 23 -0.65 15.13 -1.02
C HIS A 23 0.14 13.81 -1.07
N LEU A 24 1.42 13.81 -0.63
CA LEU A 24 2.22 12.58 -0.56
C LEU A 24 1.74 11.68 0.59
N LEU A 25 1.41 12.26 1.74
CA LEU A 25 0.87 11.54 2.88
C LEU A 25 -0.52 10.98 2.55
N ASP A 26 -1.36 11.81 1.96
CA ASP A 26 -2.71 11.44 1.54
C ASP A 26 -2.66 10.28 0.53
N THR A 27 -1.76 10.38 -0.46
CA THR A 27 -1.55 9.31 -1.44
C THR A 27 -1.06 8.03 -0.78
N TYR A 28 -0.09 8.10 0.13
CA TYR A 28 0.43 6.92 0.82
C TYR A 28 -0.64 6.22 1.65
N ALA A 29 -1.45 6.97 2.39
CA ALA A 29 -2.57 6.43 3.16
C ALA A 29 -3.62 5.80 2.25
N SER A 30 -4.02 6.50 1.18
CA SER A 30 -4.98 6.01 0.19
C SER A 30 -4.49 4.71 -0.48
N GLU A 31 -3.24 4.64 -0.91
CA GLU A 31 -2.69 3.44 -1.53
C GLU A 31 -2.55 2.27 -0.54
N THR A 32 -2.23 2.55 0.73
CA THR A 32 -2.24 1.53 1.79
C THR A 32 -3.64 0.95 1.99
N ASN A 33 -4.66 1.79 2.05
CA ASN A 33 -6.07 1.35 2.14
C ASN A 33 -6.46 0.46 0.97
N LYS A 34 -6.08 0.83 -0.25
CA LYS A 34 -6.37 0.04 -1.46
C LYS A 34 -5.66 -1.32 -1.46
N VAL A 35 -4.42 -1.39 -0.95
CA VAL A 35 -3.72 -2.67 -0.76
C VAL A 35 -4.47 -3.55 0.22
N ILE A 36 -4.85 -3.02 1.37
CA ILE A 36 -5.60 -3.74 2.40
C ILE A 36 -6.95 -4.22 1.85
N ALA A 37 -7.66 -3.39 1.09
CA ALA A 37 -8.93 -3.75 0.45
C ALA A 37 -8.76 -4.95 -0.50
N VAL A 38 -7.72 -4.95 -1.31
CA VAL A 38 -7.42 -6.07 -2.23
C VAL A 38 -7.03 -7.33 -1.45
N TRP A 39 -6.16 -7.21 -0.44
CA TRP A 39 -5.73 -8.36 0.35
C TRP A 39 -6.89 -9.03 1.08
N ARG A 40 -7.82 -8.26 1.62
CA ARG A 40 -9.02 -8.77 2.31
C ARG A 40 -9.99 -9.53 1.41
N CYS A 41 -9.84 -9.46 0.09
CA CYS A 41 -10.63 -10.27 -0.84
C CYS A 41 -10.13 -11.71 -0.96
N PHE A 42 -8.94 -12.03 -0.43
CA PHE A 42 -8.43 -13.39 -0.32
C PHE A 42 -8.88 -14.03 1.01
N SER A 43 -8.95 -15.35 1.03
CA SER A 43 -9.03 -16.16 2.23
C SER A 43 -7.65 -16.77 2.52
N ASP A 44 -7.45 -17.32 3.72
CA ASP A 44 -6.19 -17.98 4.07
C ASP A 44 -5.91 -19.19 3.15
N ALA A 45 -6.94 -19.86 2.66
CA ALA A 45 -6.82 -20.95 1.69
C ALA A 45 -6.26 -20.50 0.32
N ASP A 46 -6.42 -19.22 -0.02
CA ASP A 46 -5.94 -18.67 -1.30
C ASP A 46 -4.45 -18.28 -1.26
N LEU A 47 -3.83 -18.28 -0.08
CA LEU A 47 -2.44 -17.82 0.08
C LEU A 47 -1.43 -18.64 -0.73
N SER A 48 -1.73 -19.91 -1.03
CA SER A 48 -0.91 -20.78 -1.88
C SER A 48 -1.23 -20.65 -3.37
N PHE A 49 -2.27 -19.91 -3.77
CA PHE A 49 -2.64 -19.77 -5.17
C PHE A 49 -1.51 -19.13 -5.98
N GLN A 50 -1.15 -19.80 -7.07
CA GLN A 50 -0.11 -19.41 -8.02
C GLN A 50 -0.64 -19.58 -9.44
N PRO A 51 -0.87 -18.49 -10.20
CA PRO A 51 -1.52 -18.58 -11.52
C PRO A 51 -0.64 -19.22 -12.60
N HIS A 52 0.68 -19.25 -12.39
CA HIS A 52 1.64 -19.82 -13.32
C HIS A 52 2.91 -20.24 -12.54
N PRO A 53 3.60 -21.34 -12.89
CA PRO A 53 4.80 -21.81 -12.16
C PRO A 53 5.92 -20.78 -12.01
N ARG A 54 5.97 -19.77 -12.88
CA ARG A 54 6.94 -18.65 -12.82
C ARG A 54 6.41 -17.39 -12.12
N SER A 55 5.16 -17.38 -11.71
CA SER A 55 4.58 -16.28 -10.92
C SER A 55 4.81 -16.52 -9.43
N GLN A 56 4.74 -15.47 -8.63
CA GLN A 56 4.76 -15.63 -7.18
C GLN A 56 3.37 -16.04 -6.66
N PRO A 57 3.29 -16.93 -5.66
CA PRO A 57 2.06 -17.17 -4.92
C PRO A 57 1.53 -15.90 -4.24
N VAL A 58 0.24 -15.88 -3.89
CA VAL A 58 -0.38 -14.76 -3.17
C VAL A 58 0.41 -14.40 -1.91
N LEU A 59 0.75 -15.39 -1.08
CA LEU A 59 1.53 -15.19 0.14
C LEU A 59 2.88 -14.51 -0.12
N GLU A 60 3.60 -14.95 -1.14
CA GLU A 60 4.91 -14.37 -1.47
C GLU A 60 4.77 -12.93 -1.98
N ASN A 61 3.68 -12.58 -2.66
CA ASN A 61 3.37 -11.20 -3.01
C ASN A 61 3.13 -10.33 -1.75
N PHE A 62 2.40 -10.85 -0.75
CA PHE A 62 2.19 -10.14 0.52
C PHE A 62 3.52 -9.90 1.26
N LYS A 63 4.34 -10.96 1.39
CA LYS A 63 5.68 -10.85 1.98
C LYS A 63 6.56 -9.84 1.24
N HIS A 64 6.59 -9.94 -0.08
CA HIS A 64 7.38 -9.05 -0.92
C HIS A 64 6.97 -7.59 -0.72
N GLN A 65 5.68 -7.29 -0.67
CA GLN A 65 5.21 -5.92 -0.48
C GLN A 65 5.65 -5.37 0.88
N LEU A 66 5.50 -6.11 1.98
CA LEU A 66 5.92 -5.67 3.32
C LEU A 66 7.45 -5.47 3.41
N LEU A 67 8.24 -6.45 2.94
CA LEU A 67 9.69 -6.39 3.01
C LEU A 67 10.28 -5.30 2.10
N SER A 68 9.75 -5.19 0.89
CA SER A 68 10.17 -4.16 -0.05
C SER A 68 9.83 -2.76 0.45
N GLU A 69 8.66 -2.57 1.06
CA GLU A 69 8.27 -1.29 1.62
C GLU A 69 9.17 -0.92 2.82
N ARG A 70 9.42 -1.87 3.73
CA ARG A 70 10.39 -1.69 4.80
C ARG A 70 11.75 -1.25 4.27
N ARG A 71 12.24 -1.90 3.20
CA ARG A 71 13.50 -1.55 2.58
C ARG A 71 13.52 -0.12 2.06
N PHE A 72 12.49 0.27 1.31
CA PHE A 72 12.41 1.64 0.76
C PHE A 72 12.36 2.69 1.87
N PHE A 73 11.52 2.49 2.87
CA PHE A 73 11.38 3.44 3.96
C PHE A 73 12.62 3.49 4.85
N GLY A 74 13.21 2.35 5.21
CA GLY A 74 14.39 2.29 6.07
C GLY A 74 15.68 2.71 5.37
N GLU A 75 15.99 2.07 4.24
CA GLU A 75 17.31 2.21 3.62
C GLU A 75 17.43 3.49 2.78
N PHE A 76 16.34 3.92 2.10
CA PHE A 76 16.42 5.06 1.19
C PHE A 76 15.79 6.34 1.73
N LEU A 77 14.69 6.21 2.49
CA LEU A 77 14.00 7.36 3.08
C LEU A 77 14.43 7.65 4.51
N GLY A 78 15.13 6.72 5.18
CA GLY A 78 15.69 6.92 6.51
C GLY A 78 14.64 6.86 7.64
N ALA A 79 13.47 6.27 7.40
CA ALA A 79 12.47 6.06 8.43
C ALA A 79 12.91 4.96 9.40
N PRO A 80 12.57 5.07 10.69
CA PRO A 80 12.77 3.98 11.63
C PRO A 80 11.91 2.77 11.23
N GLU A 81 12.57 1.65 10.94
CA GLU A 81 11.92 0.42 10.52
C GLU A 81 12.36 -0.77 11.37
N PRO A 82 11.50 -1.76 11.62
CA PRO A 82 11.92 -2.98 12.28
C PRO A 82 12.96 -3.73 11.43
N PRO A 83 13.80 -4.56 12.06
CA PRO A 83 14.72 -5.43 11.32
C PRO A 83 13.93 -6.41 10.45
N PRO A 84 14.49 -6.87 9.30
CA PRO A 84 13.76 -7.70 8.34
C PRO A 84 13.04 -8.94 8.94
N PRO A 85 13.61 -9.66 9.91
CA PRO A 85 12.92 -10.81 10.53
C PRO A 85 11.63 -10.44 11.29
N GLU A 86 11.51 -9.19 11.74
CA GLU A 86 10.37 -8.71 12.53
C GLU A 86 9.30 -8.03 11.66
N VAL A 87 9.54 -7.89 10.34
CA VAL A 87 8.59 -7.26 9.41
C VAL A 87 7.37 -8.14 9.17
N LEU A 88 7.59 -9.44 9.01
CA LEU A 88 6.53 -10.38 8.67
C LEU A 88 5.77 -10.84 9.92
N PRO A 89 4.45 -11.08 9.81
CA PRO A 89 3.69 -11.67 10.90
C PRO A 89 4.13 -13.12 11.14
N LYS A 90 4.03 -13.57 12.40
CA LYS A 90 4.42 -14.94 12.79
C LYS A 90 3.53 -15.99 12.13
N ALA A 91 2.22 -15.75 12.05
CA ALA A 91 1.27 -16.65 11.40
C ALA A 91 0.85 -16.07 10.04
N PRO A 92 0.97 -16.86 8.95
CA PRO A 92 0.67 -16.40 7.59
C PRO A 92 -0.84 -16.45 7.30
N THR A 93 -1.60 -15.52 7.89
CA THR A 93 -3.03 -15.33 7.61
C THR A 93 -3.26 -13.98 6.92
N VAL A 94 -4.29 -13.88 6.11
CA VAL A 94 -4.70 -12.63 5.46
C VAL A 94 -4.93 -11.53 6.52
N GLY A 95 -5.59 -11.86 7.63
CA GLY A 95 -5.84 -10.93 8.72
C GLY A 95 -4.54 -10.37 9.31
N ASN A 96 -3.55 -11.24 9.60
CA ASN A 96 -2.28 -10.83 10.16
C ASN A 96 -1.46 -9.95 9.19
N TYR A 97 -1.47 -10.27 7.90
CA TYR A 97 -0.78 -9.45 6.88
C TYR A 97 -1.42 -8.07 6.72
N THR A 98 -2.74 -7.99 6.68
CA THR A 98 -3.46 -6.71 6.58
C THR A 98 -3.24 -5.85 7.82
N GLN A 99 -3.30 -6.45 9.00
CA GLN A 99 -3.00 -5.76 10.26
C GLN A 99 -1.53 -5.28 10.30
N ARG A 100 -0.60 -6.12 9.82
CA ARG A 100 0.82 -5.76 9.81
C ARG A 100 1.11 -4.61 8.84
N MET A 101 0.48 -4.58 7.67
CA MET A 101 0.58 -3.46 6.73
C MET A 101 0.18 -2.15 7.43
N LEU A 102 -0.95 -2.14 8.12
CA LEU A 102 -1.44 -0.98 8.85
C LEU A 102 -0.49 -0.54 9.98
N GLN A 103 0.01 -1.50 10.78
CA GLN A 103 0.94 -1.22 11.88
C GLN A 103 2.24 -0.57 11.40
N LEU A 104 2.73 -0.94 10.21
CA LEU A 104 3.93 -0.36 9.63
C LEU A 104 3.65 1.00 8.96
N ALA A 105 2.48 1.18 8.38
CA ALA A 105 2.12 2.42 7.68
C ALA A 105 1.96 3.62 8.63
N GLN A 106 1.38 3.43 9.81
CA GLN A 106 1.13 4.50 10.77
C GLN A 106 2.39 5.25 11.23
N PRO A 107 3.46 4.59 11.70
CA PRO A 107 4.70 5.29 12.07
C PRO A 107 5.39 5.93 10.85
N ARG A 108 5.28 5.33 9.66
CA ARG A 108 5.81 5.93 8.41
C ARG A 108 5.12 7.24 8.08
N LEU A 109 3.79 7.30 8.18
CA LEU A 109 3.02 8.54 8.00
C LEU A 109 3.50 9.64 8.96
N LYS A 110 3.68 9.30 10.25
CA LYS A 110 4.18 10.26 11.25
C LYS A 110 5.59 10.75 10.90
N TYR A 111 6.47 9.82 10.47
CA TYR A 111 7.82 10.17 10.05
C TYR A 111 7.81 11.09 8.83
N LEU A 112 7.05 10.77 7.79
CA LEU A 112 6.93 11.58 6.58
C LEU A 112 6.35 12.98 6.88
N ALA A 113 5.36 13.05 7.75
CA ALA A 113 4.71 14.30 8.13
C ALA A 113 5.67 15.31 8.76
N ALA A 114 6.66 14.83 9.50
CA ALA A 114 7.66 15.68 10.15
C ALA A 114 8.72 16.24 9.18
N GLN A 115 8.75 15.76 7.92
CA GLN A 115 9.80 16.13 6.99
C GLN A 115 9.54 17.50 6.35
N LYS A 116 10.59 18.33 6.30
CA LYS A 116 10.57 19.64 5.64
C LYS A 116 10.85 19.49 4.14
N GLU A 117 10.54 20.52 3.36
CA GLU A 117 10.78 20.56 1.92
C GLU A 117 12.20 20.15 1.52
N GLN A 118 13.21 20.69 2.20
CA GLN A 118 14.61 20.38 1.93
C GLN A 118 14.89 18.86 2.02
N TRP A 119 14.26 18.14 2.96
CA TRP A 119 14.42 16.70 3.09
C TRP A 119 13.85 15.95 1.88
N TRP A 120 12.66 16.36 1.39
CA TRP A 120 12.02 15.75 0.24
C TRP A 120 12.84 15.93 -1.05
N LEU A 121 13.43 17.10 -1.22
CA LEU A 121 14.20 17.46 -2.41
C LEU A 121 15.65 17.03 -2.35
N GLN A 122 16.15 16.59 -1.18
CA GLN A 122 17.53 16.16 -1.00
C GLN A 122 17.82 14.89 -1.81
N PRO A 123 18.86 14.91 -2.68
CA PRO A 123 19.35 13.71 -3.34
C PRO A 123 20.02 12.75 -2.34
N VAL A 124 19.73 11.46 -2.46
CA VAL A 124 20.33 10.40 -1.65
C VAL A 124 20.70 9.20 -2.52
N PRO A 125 21.60 8.32 -2.09
CA PRO A 125 21.90 7.08 -2.81
C PRO A 125 20.62 6.21 -2.95
N PHE A 126 20.43 5.69 -4.14
CA PHE A 126 19.35 4.76 -4.48
C PHE A 126 19.91 3.68 -5.40
N PHE A 127 20.23 2.52 -4.85
CA PHE A 127 21.00 1.47 -5.53
C PHE A 127 22.32 2.05 -6.11
N ASP A 128 22.50 1.99 -7.42
CA ASP A 128 23.68 2.46 -8.16
C ASP A 128 23.58 3.92 -8.65
N VAL A 129 22.52 4.62 -8.29
CA VAL A 129 22.25 6.00 -8.72
C VAL A 129 21.92 6.92 -7.53
N THR A 130 21.86 8.22 -7.78
CA THR A 130 21.39 9.21 -6.82
C THR A 130 20.03 9.75 -7.27
N ARG A 131 19.07 9.84 -6.34
CA ARG A 131 17.71 10.36 -6.59
C ARG A 131 17.22 11.18 -5.41
N GLN A 132 16.36 12.17 -5.67
CA GLN A 132 15.65 12.88 -4.62
C GLN A 132 14.72 11.94 -3.86
N ARG A 133 14.55 12.17 -2.54
CA ARG A 133 13.64 11.35 -1.72
C ARG A 133 12.20 11.35 -2.23
N ILE A 134 11.71 12.47 -2.75
CA ILE A 134 10.37 12.53 -3.37
C ILE A 134 10.25 11.58 -4.57
N TRP A 135 11.28 11.49 -5.41
CA TRP A 135 11.28 10.53 -6.52
C TRP A 135 11.28 9.09 -6.01
N ILE A 136 12.08 8.79 -4.97
CA ILE A 136 12.15 7.44 -4.35
C ILE A 136 10.80 7.08 -3.73
N PHE A 137 10.14 8.04 -3.07
CA PHE A 137 8.79 7.87 -2.53
C PHE A 137 7.79 7.48 -3.64
N TRP A 138 7.73 8.25 -4.74
CA TRP A 138 6.86 7.92 -5.87
C TRP A 138 7.20 6.58 -6.50
N ARG A 139 8.49 6.26 -6.64
CA ARG A 139 8.92 4.94 -7.11
C ARG A 139 8.40 3.82 -6.23
N ARG A 140 8.34 4.04 -4.91
CA ARG A 140 7.73 3.08 -3.96
C ARG A 140 6.22 2.99 -4.14
N VAL A 141 5.51 4.09 -4.24
CA VAL A 141 4.05 4.10 -4.46
C VAL A 141 3.69 3.34 -5.73
N LEU A 142 4.37 3.61 -6.84
CA LEU A 142 4.15 2.91 -8.11
C LEU A 142 4.43 1.41 -8.01
N HIS A 143 5.45 1.01 -7.26
CA HIS A 143 5.75 -0.40 -7.00
C HIS A 143 4.65 -1.09 -6.18
N THR A 144 4.06 -0.37 -5.22
CA THR A 144 2.90 -0.85 -4.46
C THR A 144 1.70 -1.06 -5.40
N CYS A 145 1.40 -0.09 -6.26
CA CYS A 145 0.31 -0.19 -7.24
C CYS A 145 0.51 -1.37 -8.19
N HIS A 146 1.76 -1.60 -8.65
CA HIS A 146 2.09 -2.73 -9.53
C HIS A 146 1.72 -4.08 -8.89
N HIS A 147 2.19 -4.36 -7.69
CA HIS A 147 1.90 -5.63 -7.01
C HIS A 147 0.44 -5.77 -6.60
N ARG A 148 -0.20 -4.69 -6.16
CA ARG A 148 -1.64 -4.70 -5.90
C ARG A 148 -2.43 -5.10 -7.16
N THR A 149 -2.09 -4.52 -8.31
CA THR A 149 -2.76 -4.85 -9.58
C THR A 149 -2.53 -6.30 -10.00
N GLN A 150 -1.34 -6.87 -9.79
CA GLN A 150 -1.13 -8.31 -9.99
C GLN A 150 -2.13 -9.14 -9.17
N LEU A 151 -2.32 -8.78 -7.90
CA LEU A 151 -3.26 -9.50 -7.02
C LEU A 151 -4.72 -9.34 -7.45
N THR A 152 -5.13 -8.20 -8.04
CA THR A 152 -6.48 -8.09 -8.61
C THR A 152 -6.70 -9.04 -9.80
N VAL A 153 -5.66 -9.28 -10.60
CA VAL A 153 -5.70 -10.31 -11.65
C VAL A 153 -5.84 -11.72 -11.04
N TYR A 154 -5.13 -12.01 -9.94
CA TYR A 154 -5.26 -13.30 -9.25
C TYR A 154 -6.68 -13.52 -8.73
N LEU A 155 -7.29 -12.50 -8.11
CA LEU A 155 -8.70 -12.56 -7.69
C LEU A 155 -9.60 -12.92 -8.87
N ARG A 156 -9.41 -12.28 -10.03
CA ARG A 156 -10.21 -12.55 -11.22
C ARG A 156 -10.04 -14.00 -11.72
N LEU A 157 -8.82 -14.51 -11.74
CA LEU A 157 -8.52 -15.90 -12.13
C LEU A 157 -9.15 -16.92 -11.19
N MET A 158 -9.34 -16.57 -9.92
CA MET A 158 -10.06 -17.38 -8.93
C MET A 158 -11.58 -17.15 -8.91
N SER A 159 -12.13 -16.41 -9.86
CA SER A 159 -13.56 -16.03 -9.90
C SER A 159 -14.03 -15.29 -8.65
N ARG A 160 -13.14 -14.55 -7.99
CA ARG A 160 -13.47 -13.67 -6.86
C ARG A 160 -13.76 -12.25 -7.32
N SER A 161 -14.53 -11.53 -6.53
CA SER A 161 -14.80 -10.11 -6.76
C SER A 161 -13.54 -9.28 -6.66
N VAL A 162 -13.38 -8.34 -7.59
CA VAL A 162 -12.28 -7.38 -7.61
C VAL A 162 -12.78 -6.05 -7.06
N PRO A 163 -12.18 -5.55 -5.97
CA PRO A 163 -12.61 -4.29 -5.37
C PRO A 163 -12.26 -3.10 -6.28
N SER A 164 -13.03 -2.03 -6.17
CA SER A 164 -12.69 -0.76 -6.80
C SER A 164 -11.48 -0.15 -6.10
N THR A 165 -10.52 0.34 -6.87
CA THR A 165 -9.33 1.05 -6.34
C THR A 165 -9.18 2.44 -6.93
N TYR A 166 -9.49 2.64 -8.21
CA TYR A 166 -9.43 3.93 -8.91
C TYR A 166 -10.72 4.24 -9.69
N GLY A 167 -11.69 3.38 -9.64
CA GLY A 167 -12.93 3.52 -10.36
C GLY A 167 -13.75 2.25 -10.33
N PRO A 168 -14.86 2.17 -11.05
CA PRO A 168 -15.72 1.00 -11.10
C PRO A 168 -14.99 -0.21 -11.67
N THR A 169 -15.44 -1.40 -11.25
CA THR A 169 -15.03 -2.69 -11.80
C THR A 169 -16.26 -3.43 -12.32
N ALA A 170 -16.07 -4.62 -12.92
CA ALA A 170 -17.20 -5.47 -13.28
C ALA A 170 -18.05 -5.89 -12.05
N ASP A 171 -17.46 -5.87 -10.86
CA ASP A 171 -18.10 -6.33 -9.62
C ASP A 171 -18.61 -5.17 -8.74
N VAL A 172 -18.10 -3.97 -8.94
CA VAL A 172 -18.40 -2.79 -8.13
C VAL A 172 -18.80 -1.63 -9.03
N SER A 173 -20.07 -1.26 -9.00
CA SER A 173 -20.52 -0.02 -9.62
C SER A 173 -20.19 1.15 -8.71
N TRP A 174 -19.89 2.29 -9.32
CA TRP A 174 -19.58 3.51 -8.63
C TRP A 174 -20.33 4.68 -9.29
N LYS A 175 -20.95 5.50 -8.46
CA LYS A 175 -21.64 6.73 -8.90
C LYS A 175 -21.25 7.85 -7.96
N GLY A 176 -20.74 8.93 -8.49
CA GLY A 176 -20.42 10.13 -7.69
C GLY A 176 -18.98 10.57 -7.73
N ALA A 177 -18.48 11.05 -6.60
CA ALA A 177 -17.15 11.67 -6.52
C ALA A 177 -16.01 10.73 -6.89
N ASP A 178 -14.95 11.31 -7.45
CA ASP A 178 -13.72 10.61 -7.77
C ASP A 178 -13.11 9.98 -6.49
N PRO A 179 -12.82 8.67 -6.50
CA PRO A 179 -12.23 7.97 -5.36
C PRO A 179 -10.72 8.24 -5.24
N THR A 180 -10.32 9.48 -5.10
CA THR A 180 -8.90 9.87 -5.10
C THR A 180 -8.22 9.61 -3.77
N GLN A 181 -8.92 9.76 -2.66
CA GLN A 181 -8.36 9.76 -1.32
C GLN A 181 -8.64 8.48 -0.55
N SER A 182 -9.83 7.92 -0.66
CA SER A 182 -10.25 6.76 0.10
C SER A 182 -10.87 5.66 -0.75
N VAL A 183 -10.83 4.43 -0.24
CA VAL A 183 -11.48 3.28 -0.86
C VAL A 183 -13.00 3.37 -0.75
N GLU A 184 -13.52 4.02 0.30
CA GLU A 184 -14.95 4.24 0.52
C GLU A 184 -15.57 5.06 -0.61
N ALA A 185 -14.88 6.08 -1.08
CA ALA A 185 -15.36 6.89 -2.20
C ALA A 185 -15.55 6.06 -3.46
N ALA A 186 -14.71 5.04 -3.68
CA ALA A 186 -14.81 4.13 -4.82
C ALA A 186 -15.96 3.13 -4.73
N GLY A 187 -16.46 2.85 -3.53
CA GLY A 187 -17.53 1.88 -3.30
C GLY A 187 -18.95 2.46 -3.26
N ARG A 188 -19.12 3.76 -3.45
CA ARG A 188 -20.44 4.39 -3.42
C ARG A 188 -21.25 4.01 -4.66
N LYS A 189 -22.45 3.50 -4.41
CA LYS A 189 -23.46 3.18 -5.44
C LYS A 189 -24.39 4.38 -5.66
#